data_4f6d4599e9dbf8f5816872b3d424e995
#
_entry.id   4f6d4599e9dbf8f5816872b3d424e995
#
_cell.length_a   1.000
_cell.length_b   1.000
_cell.length_c   1.000
_cell.angle_alpha   90.00
_cell.angle_beta   90.00
_cell.angle_gamma   90.00
#
_symmetry.space_group_name_H-M   'P 1'
#
loop_
_entity.id
_entity.type
_entity.pdbx_description
1 polymer ?
#
loop_
_entity_poly.entity_id
_entity_poly.type
_entity_poly.pdbx_seq_one_letter_code
_entity_poly.pdbx_strand_id
1 'polypeptide(L)'
;MWKLRFLALLALPALPALPAYGQSTLSDAARRAQQALSAHNAEALVGSSSNVVLQIPGADPSSPLGRSQAIELLRRYFRPAEERGLDVTAIREVEPGKGFVELTRRYVVAGTTELRHETLFLGYRLQGRDWRLVELRSAP
;
A
#
# COMPACT_ATOMS: atom_id res chain seq x y z
N MET A 1 71.21 9.80 9.34
CA MET A 1 70.35 8.79 8.78
C MET A 1 68.92 9.00 9.23
N TRP A 2 68.13 9.48 8.37
CA TRP A 2 66.74 9.74 8.66
C TRP A 2 65.90 8.60 8.20
N LYS A 3 65.29 7.85 9.12
CA LYS A 3 64.29 6.84 8.78
C LYS A 3 62.97 7.55 8.67
N LEU A 4 62.50 7.77 7.44
CA LEU A 4 61.16 8.13 7.15
C LEU A 4 60.24 6.95 7.46
N ARG A 5 59.51 7.02 8.54
CA ARG A 5 58.42 6.11 8.82
C ARG A 5 57.21 6.63 8.05
N PHE A 6 56.93 6.04 6.90
CA PHE A 6 55.62 6.20 6.26
C PHE A 6 54.61 5.46 7.10
N LEU A 7 53.80 6.21 7.83
CA LEU A 7 52.55 5.71 8.33
C LEU A 7 51.61 5.65 7.14
N ALA A 8 51.42 4.44 6.62
CA ALA A 8 50.34 4.15 5.68
C ALA A 8 49.05 4.23 6.46
N LEU A 9 48.33 5.37 6.35
CA LEU A 9 46.95 5.44 6.76
C LEU A 9 46.19 4.54 5.81
N LEU A 10 45.88 3.34 6.26
CA LEU A 10 44.89 2.48 5.63
C LEU A 10 43.52 3.16 5.86
N ALA A 11 43.09 3.98 4.89
CA ALA A 11 41.71 4.40 4.81
C ALA A 11 40.88 3.14 4.52
N LEU A 12 40.22 2.63 5.55
CA LEU A 12 39.18 1.65 5.38
C LEU A 12 38.10 2.27 4.49
N PRO A 13 37.78 1.68 3.33
CA PRO A 13 36.65 2.17 2.55
C PRO A 13 35.41 2.04 3.43
N ALA A 14 34.70 3.13 3.63
CA ALA A 14 33.39 3.10 4.22
C ALA A 14 32.54 2.15 3.39
N LEU A 15 32.19 0.99 3.95
CA LEU A 15 31.23 0.07 3.33
C LEU A 15 29.94 0.85 3.14
N PRO A 16 29.41 0.94 1.90
CA PRO A 16 28.09 1.51 1.73
C PRO A 16 27.14 0.72 2.62
N ALA A 17 26.35 1.42 3.42
CA ALA A 17 25.31 0.80 4.20
C ALA A 17 24.47 -0.04 3.25
N LEU A 18 24.55 -1.36 3.37
CA LEU A 18 23.68 -2.26 2.61
C LEU A 18 22.24 -1.87 2.96
N PRO A 19 21.37 -1.60 1.96
CA PRO A 19 19.98 -1.43 2.26
C PRO A 19 19.54 -2.63 3.08
N ALA A 20 18.95 -2.39 4.24
CA ALA A 20 18.39 -3.46 5.02
C ALA A 20 17.39 -4.18 4.14
N TYR A 21 17.74 -5.37 3.62
CA TYR A 21 16.81 -6.31 3.03
C TYR A 21 15.90 -6.79 4.14
N GLY A 22 15.09 -5.85 4.60
CA GLY A 22 14.28 -6.08 5.71
C GLY A 22 12.84 -5.95 5.33
N GLN A 23 12.14 -5.82 6.31
CA GLN A 23 10.77 -5.49 6.45
C GLN A 23 10.41 -4.28 5.57
N SER A 24 9.43 -4.44 4.69
CA SER A 24 8.85 -3.31 3.99
C SER A 24 8.16 -2.39 5.01
N THR A 25 8.17 -1.11 4.76
CA THR A 25 7.49 -0.14 5.63
C THR A 25 6.02 -0.02 5.28
N LEU A 26 5.22 0.48 6.24
CA LEU A 26 3.83 0.81 5.96
C LEU A 26 3.71 1.91 4.90
N SER A 27 4.66 2.83 4.85
CA SER A 27 4.73 3.85 3.79
C SER A 27 4.94 3.23 2.41
N ASP A 28 5.74 2.18 2.31
CA ASP A 28 5.90 1.43 1.05
C ASP A 28 4.59 0.74 0.65
N ALA A 29 3.88 0.16 1.62
CA ALA A 29 2.56 -0.43 1.37
C ALA A 29 1.56 0.61 0.88
N ALA A 30 1.55 1.79 1.48
CA ALA A 30 0.70 2.90 1.07
C ALA A 30 0.98 3.34 -0.37
N ARG A 31 2.24 3.45 -0.74
CA ARG A 31 2.64 3.81 -2.11
C ARG A 31 2.23 2.73 -3.12
N ARG A 32 2.42 1.46 -2.80
CA ARG A 32 1.96 0.35 -3.66
C ARG A 32 0.45 0.36 -3.83
N ALA A 33 -0.29 0.62 -2.75
CA ALA A 33 -1.74 0.74 -2.81
C ALA A 33 -2.18 1.91 -3.69
N GLN A 34 -1.56 3.08 -3.56
CA GLN A 34 -1.84 4.23 -4.39
C GLN A 34 -1.61 3.92 -5.87
N GLN A 35 -0.52 3.28 -6.22
CA GLN A 35 -0.23 2.88 -7.59
C GLN A 35 -1.23 1.85 -8.12
N ALA A 36 -1.56 0.84 -7.32
CA ALA A 36 -2.53 -0.19 -7.70
C ALA A 36 -3.94 0.38 -7.92
N LEU A 37 -4.38 1.25 -7.03
CA LEU A 37 -5.68 1.91 -7.13
C LEU A 37 -5.74 2.84 -8.34
N SER A 38 -4.70 3.62 -8.59
CA SER A 38 -4.63 4.51 -9.76
C SER A 38 -4.69 3.76 -11.07
N ALA A 39 -4.15 2.55 -11.12
CA ALA A 39 -4.14 1.68 -12.29
C ALA A 39 -5.34 0.72 -12.34
N HIS A 40 -6.26 0.76 -11.36
CA HIS A 40 -7.35 -0.21 -11.19
C HIS A 40 -6.85 -1.66 -11.14
N ASN A 41 -5.67 -1.87 -10.59
CA ASN A 41 -5.04 -3.18 -10.46
C ASN A 41 -5.43 -3.83 -9.13
N ALA A 42 -6.55 -4.51 -9.12
CA ALA A 42 -7.06 -5.19 -7.93
C ALA A 42 -6.12 -6.30 -7.43
N GLU A 43 -5.46 -7.00 -8.34
CA GLU A 43 -4.51 -8.06 -7.98
C GLU A 43 -3.30 -7.51 -7.21
N ALA A 44 -2.74 -6.39 -7.68
CA ALA A 44 -1.64 -5.72 -7.00
C ALA A 44 -2.07 -5.15 -5.64
N LEU A 45 -3.30 -4.64 -5.54
CA LEU A 45 -3.84 -4.11 -4.29
C LEU A 45 -4.00 -5.19 -3.23
N VAL A 46 -4.61 -6.31 -3.58
CA VAL A 46 -4.80 -7.44 -2.67
C VAL A 46 -3.46 -8.13 -2.37
N GLY A 47 -2.58 -8.19 -3.35
CA GLY A 47 -1.25 -8.78 -3.20
C GLY A 47 -1.32 -10.24 -2.76
N SER A 48 -0.52 -10.59 -1.75
CA SER A 48 -0.43 -11.95 -1.23
C SER A 48 -1.41 -12.25 -0.09
N SER A 49 -2.35 -11.34 0.18
CA SER A 49 -3.36 -11.55 1.22
C SER A 49 -4.24 -12.76 0.91
N SER A 50 -4.42 -13.63 1.88
CA SER A 50 -5.28 -14.81 1.72
C SER A 50 -6.75 -14.48 1.97
N ASN A 51 -7.04 -13.53 2.84
CA ASN A 51 -8.39 -13.09 3.18
C ASN A 51 -8.43 -11.57 3.35
N VAL A 52 -9.47 -10.95 2.85
CA VAL A 52 -9.70 -9.51 2.94
C VAL A 52 -11.15 -9.23 3.28
N VAL A 53 -11.38 -8.34 4.24
CA VAL A 53 -12.72 -7.80 4.52
C VAL A 53 -12.95 -6.58 3.62
N LEU A 54 -14.02 -6.59 2.87
CA LEU A 54 -14.41 -5.47 2.02
C LEU A 54 -15.72 -4.84 2.52
N GLN A 55 -15.66 -3.53 2.83
CA GLN A 55 -16.84 -2.71 3.10
C GLN A 55 -17.01 -1.71 1.96
N ILE A 56 -17.49 -2.23 0.85
CA ILE A 56 -17.78 -1.48 -0.38
C ILE A 56 -19.17 -1.86 -0.88
N PRO A 57 -19.82 -1.05 -1.71
CA PRO A 57 -21.07 -1.45 -2.35
C PRO A 57 -20.91 -2.78 -3.10
N GLY A 58 -21.85 -3.70 -2.87
CA GLY A 58 -21.84 -5.02 -3.48
C GLY A 58 -21.07 -6.11 -2.74
N ALA A 59 -20.42 -5.80 -1.62
CA ALA A 59 -19.72 -6.76 -0.78
C ALA A 59 -20.37 -6.88 0.60
N ASP A 60 -20.38 -8.09 1.16
CA ASP A 60 -20.80 -8.34 2.53
C ASP A 60 -19.61 -8.17 3.48
N PRO A 61 -19.62 -7.15 4.39
CA PRO A 61 -18.50 -6.92 5.28
C PRO A 61 -18.43 -7.88 6.47
N SER A 62 -19.42 -8.74 6.67
CA SER A 62 -19.49 -9.63 7.82
C SER A 62 -18.53 -10.82 7.76
N SER A 63 -18.02 -11.14 6.59
CA SER A 63 -17.13 -12.27 6.37
C SER A 63 -15.92 -11.89 5.54
N PRO A 64 -14.70 -12.31 5.94
CA PRO A 64 -13.54 -12.17 5.09
C PRO A 64 -13.73 -12.92 3.77
N LEU A 65 -13.30 -12.31 2.69
CA LEU A 65 -13.33 -12.90 1.35
C LEU A 65 -11.99 -13.54 1.03
N GLY A 66 -12.02 -14.68 0.38
CA GLY A 66 -10.80 -15.25 -0.20
C GLY A 66 -10.20 -14.34 -1.26
N ARG A 67 -8.90 -14.51 -1.53
CA ARG A 67 -8.14 -13.65 -2.43
C ARG A 67 -8.82 -13.44 -3.78
N SER A 68 -9.21 -14.53 -4.46
CA SER A 68 -9.81 -14.45 -5.80
C SER A 68 -11.14 -13.70 -5.80
N GLN A 69 -11.97 -13.93 -4.80
CA GLN A 69 -13.26 -13.26 -4.66
C GLN A 69 -13.09 -11.76 -4.36
N ALA A 70 -12.15 -11.41 -3.48
CA ALA A 70 -11.83 -10.02 -3.17
C ALA A 70 -11.36 -9.27 -4.42
N ILE A 71 -10.48 -9.88 -5.20
CA ILE A 71 -9.98 -9.31 -6.46
C ILE A 71 -11.14 -9.03 -7.43
N GLU A 72 -12.03 -10.00 -7.61
CA GLU A 72 -13.16 -9.85 -8.54
C GLU A 72 -14.13 -8.74 -8.12
N LEU A 73 -14.45 -8.65 -6.83
CA LEU A 73 -15.33 -7.61 -6.31
C LEU A 73 -14.69 -6.22 -6.42
N LEU A 74 -13.40 -6.11 -6.16
CA LEU A 74 -12.67 -4.84 -6.33
C LEU A 74 -12.59 -4.42 -7.79
N ARG A 75 -12.40 -5.35 -8.73
CA ARG A 75 -12.45 -5.04 -10.16
C ARG A 75 -13.79 -4.44 -10.57
N ARG A 76 -14.89 -5.03 -10.13
CA ARG A 76 -16.24 -4.51 -10.39
C ARG A 76 -16.45 -3.13 -9.79
N TYR A 77 -15.95 -2.92 -8.59
CA TYR A 77 -16.05 -1.66 -7.88
C TYR A 77 -15.31 -0.52 -8.60
N PHE A 78 -14.11 -0.79 -9.12
CA PHE A 78 -13.30 0.23 -9.80
C PHE A 78 -13.69 0.46 -11.25
N ARG A 79 -14.25 -0.54 -11.93
CA ARG A 79 -14.53 -0.51 -13.37
C ARG A 79 -15.28 0.74 -13.86
N PRO A 80 -16.35 1.21 -13.19
CA PRO A 80 -17.10 2.36 -13.69
C PRO A 80 -16.44 3.71 -13.43
N ALA A 81 -15.31 3.76 -12.77
CA ALA A 81 -14.68 5.00 -12.36
C ALA A 81 -13.51 5.37 -13.27
N GLU A 82 -13.44 6.66 -13.62
CA GLU A 82 -12.25 7.27 -14.20
C GLU A 82 -11.55 8.10 -13.13
N GLU A 83 -10.36 7.69 -12.73
CA GLU A 83 -9.62 8.35 -11.67
C GLU A 83 -9.14 9.74 -12.12
N ARG A 84 -9.35 10.76 -11.27
CA ARG A 84 -8.86 12.12 -11.46
C ARG A 84 -7.78 12.51 -10.46
N GLY A 85 -7.74 11.86 -9.33
CA GLY A 85 -6.71 12.07 -8.32
C GLY A 85 -6.84 11.09 -7.20
N LEU A 86 -5.71 10.68 -6.66
CA LEU A 86 -5.64 9.75 -5.55
C LEU A 86 -4.45 10.12 -4.67
N ASP A 87 -4.75 10.58 -3.45
CA ASP A 87 -3.75 11.06 -2.52
C ASP A 87 -3.76 10.24 -1.23
N VAL A 88 -2.58 9.88 -0.76
CA VAL A 88 -2.42 9.30 0.57
C VAL A 88 -2.52 10.43 1.59
N THR A 89 -3.53 10.39 2.44
CA THR A 89 -3.83 11.46 3.42
C THR A 89 -3.40 11.11 4.83
N ALA A 90 -3.26 9.84 5.17
CA ALA A 90 -2.75 9.41 6.45
C ALA A 90 -2.11 8.02 6.37
N ILE A 91 -1.06 7.83 7.14
CA ILE A 91 -0.39 6.55 7.36
C ILE A 91 -0.17 6.43 8.86
N ARG A 92 -0.70 5.40 9.48
CA ARG A 92 -0.62 5.24 10.93
C ARG A 92 -0.44 3.80 11.33
N GLU A 93 0.61 3.52 12.07
CA GLU A 93 0.78 2.27 12.79
C GLU A 93 0.14 2.43 14.20
N VAL A 94 -0.94 1.68 14.45
CA VAL A 94 -1.74 1.82 15.68
C VAL A 94 -1.27 0.88 16.79
N GLU A 95 -0.70 -0.23 16.40
CA GLU A 95 -0.04 -1.22 17.24
C GLU A 95 1.14 -1.81 16.47
N PRO A 96 2.14 -2.40 17.13
CA PRO A 96 3.18 -3.10 16.41
C PRO A 96 2.60 -4.11 15.44
N GLY A 97 2.90 -3.95 14.15
CA GLY A 97 2.41 -4.84 13.10
C GLY A 97 0.96 -4.64 12.66
N LYS A 98 0.31 -3.58 13.10
CA LYS A 98 -1.06 -3.22 12.66
C LYS A 98 -1.11 -1.76 12.26
N GLY A 99 -1.49 -1.50 11.03
CA GLY A 99 -1.49 -0.15 10.49
C GLY A 99 -2.69 0.16 9.61
N PHE A 100 -2.90 1.45 9.39
CA PHE A 100 -3.92 1.98 8.50
C PHE A 100 -3.32 2.97 7.53
N VAL A 101 -3.87 2.93 6.31
CA VAL A 101 -3.61 3.91 5.26
C VAL A 101 -4.94 4.51 4.85
N GLU A 102 -4.99 5.83 4.80
CA GLU A 102 -6.14 6.57 4.31
C GLU A 102 -5.79 7.23 3.00
N LEU A 103 -6.66 7.07 2.01
CA LEU A 103 -6.51 7.71 0.71
C LEU A 103 -7.78 8.49 0.38
N THR A 104 -7.60 9.66 -0.19
CA THR A 104 -8.70 10.45 -0.76
C THR A 104 -8.68 10.31 -2.27
N ARG A 105 -9.82 9.97 -2.82
CA ARG A 105 -10.00 9.65 -4.23
C ARG A 105 -10.97 10.64 -4.86
N ARG A 106 -10.61 11.15 -6.02
CA ARG A 106 -11.49 11.94 -6.89
C ARG A 106 -11.65 11.19 -8.20
N TYR A 107 -12.87 10.99 -8.62
CA TYR A 107 -13.16 10.23 -9.83
C TYR A 107 -14.44 10.70 -10.48
N VAL A 108 -14.58 10.35 -11.75
CA VAL A 108 -15.79 10.56 -12.54
C VAL A 108 -16.32 9.19 -12.91
N VAL A 109 -17.62 8.98 -12.77
CA VAL A 109 -18.26 7.75 -13.28
C VAL A 109 -18.27 7.80 -14.79
N ALA A 110 -17.80 6.73 -15.45
CA ALA A 110 -17.76 6.63 -16.90
C ALA A 110 -19.13 6.94 -17.52
N GLY A 111 -19.14 7.78 -18.54
CA GLY A 111 -20.37 8.25 -19.19
C GLY A 111 -21.02 9.46 -18.51
N THR A 112 -20.45 9.97 -17.44
CA THR A 112 -20.89 11.19 -16.76
C THR A 112 -19.78 12.22 -16.68
N THR A 113 -20.12 13.45 -16.31
CA THR A 113 -19.17 14.54 -16.04
C THR A 113 -19.11 14.90 -14.55
N GLU A 114 -19.83 14.15 -13.72
CA GLU A 114 -19.95 14.43 -12.29
C GLU A 114 -18.69 13.97 -11.54
N LEU A 115 -17.98 14.92 -10.93
CA LEU A 115 -16.84 14.63 -10.07
C LEU A 115 -17.32 14.13 -8.71
N ARG A 116 -16.83 12.99 -8.29
CA ARG A 116 -17.12 12.39 -6.99
C ARG A 116 -15.87 12.28 -6.13
N HIS A 117 -16.07 12.33 -4.83
CA HIS A 117 -15.06 12.18 -3.81
C HIS A 117 -15.35 10.95 -2.97
N GLU A 118 -14.29 10.26 -2.58
CA GLU A 118 -14.38 9.08 -1.75
C GLU A 118 -13.14 8.97 -0.88
N THR A 119 -13.31 8.52 0.34
CA THR A 119 -12.20 8.15 1.22
C THR A 119 -12.12 6.64 1.31
N LEU A 120 -10.92 6.11 1.09
CA LEU A 120 -10.62 4.70 1.24
C LEU A 120 -9.77 4.50 2.49
N PHE A 121 -10.19 3.56 3.33
CA PHE A 121 -9.46 3.14 4.53
C PHE A 121 -8.94 1.72 4.30
N LEU A 122 -7.63 1.56 4.33
CA LEU A 122 -6.96 0.29 4.13
C LEU A 122 -6.34 -0.15 5.45
N GLY A 123 -6.77 -1.31 5.94
CA GLY A 123 -6.17 -1.95 7.11
C GLY A 123 -5.09 -2.93 6.67
N TYR A 124 -3.94 -2.87 7.32
CA TYR A 124 -2.78 -3.71 7.04
C TYR A 124 -2.32 -4.44 8.30
N ARG A 125 -1.80 -5.64 8.10
CA ARG A 125 -1.07 -6.39 9.12
C ARG A 125 0.29 -6.79 8.60
N LEU A 126 1.29 -6.66 9.46
CA LEU A 126 2.62 -7.16 9.19
C LEU A 126 2.63 -8.68 9.38
N GLN A 127 2.94 -9.40 8.33
CA GLN A 127 3.09 -10.85 8.33
C GLN A 127 4.48 -11.20 7.80
N GLY A 128 5.34 -11.67 8.67
CA GLY A 128 6.74 -11.83 8.32
C GLY A 128 7.39 -10.48 8.07
N ARG A 129 7.80 -10.23 6.82
CA ARG A 129 8.46 -8.99 6.40
C ARG A 129 7.55 -8.07 5.58
N ASP A 130 6.31 -8.49 5.34
CA ASP A 130 5.39 -7.79 4.44
C ASP A 130 4.16 -7.27 5.17
N TRP A 131 3.79 -6.06 4.83
CA TRP A 131 2.50 -5.52 5.19
C TRP A 131 1.45 -6.03 4.21
N ARG A 132 0.44 -6.76 4.71
CA ARG A 132 -0.62 -7.34 3.90
C ARG A 132 -1.94 -6.66 4.17
N LEU A 133 -2.66 -6.38 3.10
CA LEU A 133 -4.01 -5.83 3.18
C LEU A 133 -4.94 -6.85 3.84
N VAL A 134 -5.67 -6.43 4.86
CA VAL A 134 -6.65 -7.27 5.57
C VAL A 134 -8.05 -6.69 5.51
N GLU A 135 -8.17 -5.40 5.22
CA GLU A 135 -9.44 -4.70 5.16
C GLU A 135 -9.38 -3.53 4.19
N LEU A 136 -10.45 -3.31 3.45
CA LEU A 136 -10.66 -2.11 2.66
C LEU A 136 -12.08 -1.63 2.89
N ARG A 137 -12.23 -0.37 3.26
CA ARG A 137 -13.52 0.27 3.50
C ARG A 137 -13.60 1.55 2.71
N SER A 138 -14.75 1.80 2.08
CA SER A 138 -15.04 3.07 1.42
C SER A 138 -16.02 3.90 2.22
N ALA A 139 -15.84 5.23 2.18
CA ALA A 139 -16.78 6.21 2.70
C ALA A 139 -16.93 7.35 1.68
N PRO A 140 -18.15 7.81 1.47
CA PRO A 140 -18.40 8.94 0.56
C PRO A 140 -17.80 10.25 1.06
#